data_08d8297be438f5151ebf8a90fdc24e4c
#
_entry.id   08d8297be438f5151ebf8a90fdc24e4c
#
_cell.length_a   1.000
_cell.length_b   1.000
_cell.length_c   1.000
_cell.angle_alpha   90.00
_cell.angle_beta   90.00
_cell.angle_gamma   90.00
#
_symmetry.space_group_name_H-M   'P 1'
#
loop_
_entity.id
_entity.type
_entity.pdbx_description
1 polymer ?
#
loop_
_entity_poly.entity_id
_entity_poly.type
_entity_poly.pdbx_seq_one_letter_code
_entity_poly.pdbx_strand_id
1 'polypeptide(L)'
;MKELKHLMYFERLLDDAHNELVRQAEAEGDLAIGYTCFHAPEVLLNLGSCFSVRLRAPHTTSMELATYYMANNSCEFSRAILERALEGGYGFLHAMAGVDVCEANNRAIENMEIMHAQGADKDKFFYCNLDIPYSDDEDCVEHICEQVSRKILKPMRENYGVDTSDAAIRAAVSEHNEVCRILTEIGETRKLDNPPITGYEYAVLVLVSYVCPKRLILPLLRETLAEVKTREVDAQKNYRVRVAVVGSEIDDPDLIRLIESCGALVVADRYCYGSFPGRQEIVLTDGEDALTQVCRWYLQHTECPRQSALHRVQYRNDHVAQLVHDFKADGAIYEQMKFCTYWSYERVIANQVMPRDYGIHILSIDRPYIAGQSGQLRTRVQAFVESLEMKQLRAAQKEDN
;
A
#
# COMPACT_ATOMS: atom_id res chain seq x y z
N MET A 1 15.85 6.91 -20.16
CA MET A 1 16.16 5.47 -19.86
C MET A 1 15.31 4.57 -20.74
N LYS A 2 15.80 3.38 -21.09
CA LYS A 2 14.99 2.35 -21.75
C LYS A 2 13.94 1.86 -20.75
N GLU A 3 12.71 1.61 -21.23
CA GLU A 3 11.63 1.06 -20.41
C GLU A 3 12.00 -0.32 -19.81
N LEU A 4 11.52 -0.61 -18.61
CA LEU A 4 11.74 -1.93 -17.98
C LEU A 4 11.05 -3.02 -18.76
N LYS A 5 11.71 -4.15 -18.95
CA LYS A 5 11.24 -5.30 -19.75
C LYS A 5 9.81 -5.72 -19.41
N HIS A 6 9.47 -5.72 -18.13
CA HIS A 6 8.17 -6.21 -17.65
C HIS A 6 7.16 -5.11 -17.34
N LEU A 7 7.48 -3.82 -17.51
CA LEU A 7 6.62 -2.71 -17.07
C LEU A 7 5.21 -2.78 -17.69
N MET A 8 5.10 -2.88 -19.01
CA MET A 8 3.80 -2.99 -19.69
C MET A 8 2.98 -4.21 -19.25
N TYR A 9 3.64 -5.30 -18.92
CA TYR A 9 2.98 -6.48 -18.39
C TYR A 9 2.44 -6.24 -16.98
N PHE A 10 3.23 -5.62 -16.12
CA PHE A 10 2.82 -5.26 -14.77
C PHE A 10 1.67 -4.25 -14.78
N GLU A 11 1.72 -3.24 -15.65
CA GLU A 11 0.60 -2.29 -15.81
C GLU A 11 -0.71 -3.01 -16.14
N ARG A 12 -0.70 -3.97 -17.09
CA ARG A 12 -1.88 -4.76 -17.41
C ARG A 12 -2.38 -5.63 -16.26
N LEU A 13 -1.50 -6.11 -15.38
CA LEU A 13 -1.91 -6.84 -14.18
C LEU A 13 -2.64 -5.93 -13.18
N LEU A 14 -2.45 -4.62 -13.27
CA LEU A 14 -3.13 -3.63 -12.43
C LEU A 14 -4.50 -3.19 -12.96
N ASP A 15 -4.87 -3.54 -14.18
CA ASP A 15 -6.14 -3.13 -14.79
C ASP A 15 -7.36 -3.79 -14.12
N ASP A 16 -7.21 -5.00 -13.57
CA ASP A 16 -8.28 -5.71 -12.87
C ASP A 16 -7.74 -6.49 -11.67
N ALA A 17 -8.55 -6.58 -10.60
CA ALA A 17 -8.24 -7.43 -9.45
C ALA A 17 -8.17 -8.91 -9.83
N HIS A 18 -9.02 -9.37 -10.77
CA HIS A 18 -9.00 -10.71 -11.34
C HIS A 18 -8.06 -10.78 -12.56
N ASN A 19 -6.79 -10.44 -12.35
CA ASN A 19 -5.78 -10.38 -13.39
C ASN A 19 -5.33 -11.78 -13.88
N GLU A 20 -4.46 -11.80 -14.91
CA GLU A 20 -3.98 -13.03 -15.52
C GLU A 20 -3.32 -13.99 -14.54
N LEU A 21 -2.47 -13.49 -13.63
CA LEU A 21 -1.78 -14.33 -12.64
C LEU A 21 -2.74 -14.86 -11.56
N VAL A 22 -3.75 -14.09 -11.18
CA VAL A 22 -4.81 -14.54 -10.28
C VAL A 22 -5.59 -15.68 -10.94
N ARG A 23 -6.03 -15.52 -12.19
CA ARG A 23 -6.72 -16.58 -12.94
C ARG A 23 -5.86 -17.83 -13.12
N GLN A 24 -4.55 -17.66 -13.35
CA GLN A 24 -3.63 -18.80 -13.45
C GLN A 24 -3.57 -19.57 -12.12
N ALA A 25 -3.42 -18.87 -10.99
CA ALA A 25 -3.36 -19.50 -9.67
C ALA A 25 -4.67 -20.26 -9.35
N GLU A 26 -5.83 -19.66 -9.65
CA GLU A 26 -7.12 -20.34 -9.47
C GLU A 26 -7.24 -21.60 -10.34
N ALA A 27 -6.80 -21.55 -11.60
CA ALA A 27 -6.81 -22.70 -12.50
C ALA A 27 -5.88 -23.83 -11.99
N GLU A 28 -4.86 -23.50 -11.21
CA GLU A 28 -3.97 -24.43 -10.54
C GLU A 28 -4.53 -24.94 -9.19
N GLY A 29 -5.69 -24.40 -8.76
CA GLY A 29 -6.40 -24.79 -7.53
C GLY A 29 -6.08 -23.95 -6.30
N ASP A 30 -5.40 -22.81 -6.46
CA ASP A 30 -5.11 -21.91 -5.36
C ASP A 30 -6.34 -21.04 -4.99
N LEU A 31 -6.37 -20.61 -3.73
CA LEU A 31 -7.50 -19.92 -3.12
C LEU A 31 -7.17 -18.43 -2.90
N ALA A 32 -7.94 -17.55 -3.53
CA ALA A 32 -7.79 -16.11 -3.40
C ALA A 32 -8.43 -15.60 -2.11
N ILE A 33 -7.68 -14.88 -1.27
CA ILE A 33 -8.18 -14.23 -0.06
C ILE A 33 -8.02 -12.71 -0.20
N GLY A 34 -9.17 -12.01 -0.20
CA GLY A 34 -9.19 -10.54 -0.32
C GLY A 34 -8.85 -9.85 1.01
N TYR A 35 -8.19 -8.70 0.93
CA TYR A 35 -7.99 -7.79 2.07
C TYR A 35 -7.82 -6.35 1.56
N THR A 36 -7.94 -5.36 2.45
CA THR A 36 -7.82 -3.93 2.07
C THR A 36 -6.72 -3.19 2.82
N CYS A 37 -6.43 -3.57 4.06
CA CYS A 37 -5.62 -2.79 4.98
C CYS A 37 -4.40 -3.58 5.46
N PHE A 38 -3.30 -2.88 5.69
CA PHE A 38 -2.06 -3.45 6.26
C PHE A 38 -2.27 -4.19 7.58
N HIS A 39 -3.23 -3.73 8.42
CA HIS A 39 -3.49 -4.41 9.70
C HIS A 39 -4.04 -5.83 9.55
N ALA A 40 -4.55 -6.22 8.39
CA ALA A 40 -4.76 -7.62 8.08
C ALA A 40 -3.38 -8.29 7.91
N PRO A 41 -3.07 -9.35 8.67
CA PRO A 41 -1.76 -10.00 8.59
C PRO A 41 -1.62 -10.76 7.26
N GLU A 42 -1.30 -10.03 6.21
CA GLU A 42 -1.25 -10.51 4.82
C GLU A 42 -0.45 -11.79 4.66
N VAL A 43 0.66 -11.93 5.39
CA VAL A 43 1.51 -13.13 5.30
C VAL A 43 0.74 -14.40 5.67
N LEU A 44 -0.22 -14.31 6.59
CA LEU A 44 -1.06 -15.44 7.01
C LEU A 44 -2.19 -15.74 6.00
N LEU A 45 -2.40 -14.88 5.01
CA LEU A 45 -3.32 -15.12 3.90
C LEU A 45 -2.64 -15.85 2.72
N ASN A 46 -1.33 -16.15 2.86
CA ASN A 46 -0.51 -16.80 1.84
C ASN A 46 -0.01 -18.18 2.31
N LEU A 47 -0.83 -18.91 3.10
CA LEU A 47 -0.48 -20.24 3.60
C LEU A 47 -0.86 -21.34 2.59
N GLY A 48 0.05 -22.26 2.32
CA GLY A 48 -0.21 -23.43 1.47
C GLY A 48 -0.67 -23.03 0.06
N SER A 49 -1.88 -23.45 -0.30
CA SER A 49 -2.53 -23.11 -1.58
C SER A 49 -3.32 -21.80 -1.54
N CYS A 50 -3.11 -20.94 -0.56
CA CYS A 50 -3.76 -19.64 -0.51
C CYS A 50 -2.84 -18.52 -1.02
N PHE A 51 -3.44 -17.49 -1.59
CA PHE A 51 -2.74 -16.25 -1.90
C PHE A 51 -3.61 -15.03 -1.57
N SER A 52 -2.95 -13.96 -1.12
CA SER A 52 -3.61 -12.71 -0.80
C SER A 52 -3.81 -11.84 -2.02
N VAL A 53 -4.94 -11.14 -2.09
CA VAL A 53 -5.21 -10.08 -3.07
C VAL A 53 -5.62 -8.82 -2.32
N ARG A 54 -4.79 -7.77 -2.37
CA ARG A 54 -5.18 -6.48 -1.80
C ARG A 54 -6.13 -5.79 -2.75
N LEU A 55 -7.36 -5.54 -2.29
CA LEU A 55 -8.44 -5.06 -3.13
C LEU A 55 -8.20 -3.62 -3.57
N ARG A 56 -8.44 -3.37 -4.83
CA ARG A 56 -8.36 -2.07 -5.52
C ARG A 56 -9.60 -1.94 -6.41
N ALA A 57 -9.98 -0.72 -6.71
CA ALA A 57 -11.08 -0.44 -7.62
C ALA A 57 -10.62 0.42 -8.82
N PRO A 58 -9.65 -0.06 -9.63
CA PRO A 58 -9.15 0.70 -10.78
C PRO A 58 -10.29 0.97 -11.77
N HIS A 59 -10.20 2.09 -12.48
CA HIS A 59 -11.18 2.50 -13.50
C HIS A 59 -12.61 2.73 -13.01
N THR A 60 -12.83 2.86 -11.68
CA THR A 60 -14.13 3.28 -11.13
C THR A 60 -14.49 4.66 -11.65
N THR A 61 -15.61 4.76 -12.36
CA THR A 61 -16.12 6.00 -12.95
C THR A 61 -17.35 6.55 -12.22
N SER A 62 -17.98 5.73 -11.39
CA SER A 62 -19.15 6.06 -10.56
C SER A 62 -19.04 5.42 -9.19
N MET A 63 -19.78 5.94 -8.23
CA MET A 63 -20.00 5.36 -6.90
C MET A 63 -21.49 5.39 -6.53
N GLU A 64 -22.36 5.33 -7.52
CA GLU A 64 -23.80 5.46 -7.33
C GLU A 64 -24.39 4.29 -6.55
N LEU A 65 -23.99 3.06 -6.84
CA LEU A 65 -24.46 1.88 -6.12
C LEU A 65 -24.00 1.92 -4.65
N ALA A 66 -22.76 2.30 -4.39
CA ALA A 66 -22.23 2.43 -3.04
C ALA A 66 -23.01 3.46 -2.19
N THR A 67 -23.62 4.49 -2.81
CA THR A 67 -24.39 5.51 -2.08
C THR A 67 -25.65 4.98 -1.41
N TYR A 68 -26.17 3.82 -1.84
CA TYR A 68 -27.30 3.17 -1.18
C TYR A 68 -26.92 2.55 0.17
N TYR A 69 -25.63 2.32 0.40
CA TYR A 69 -25.11 1.60 1.57
C TYR A 69 -24.20 2.47 2.44
N MET A 70 -23.56 3.48 1.86
CA MET A 70 -22.60 4.36 2.53
C MET A 70 -22.91 5.83 2.23
N ALA A 71 -22.76 6.69 3.24
CA ALA A 71 -22.98 8.12 3.07
C ALA A 71 -21.97 8.74 2.08
N ASN A 72 -22.41 9.77 1.32
CA ASN A 72 -21.59 10.45 0.31
C ASN A 72 -20.33 11.15 0.87
N ASN A 73 -20.31 11.42 2.17
CA ASN A 73 -19.16 12.01 2.88
C ASN A 73 -18.29 10.94 3.58
N SER A 74 -18.44 9.68 3.21
CA SER A 74 -17.49 8.62 3.61
C SER A 74 -16.30 8.56 2.67
N CYS A 75 -15.19 7.98 3.12
CA CYS A 75 -13.96 7.82 2.34
C CYS A 75 -14.25 7.27 0.93
N GLU A 76 -13.79 7.99 -0.09
CA GLU A 76 -14.09 7.63 -1.48
C GLU A 76 -13.41 6.32 -1.90
N PHE A 77 -12.23 6.00 -1.36
CA PHE A 77 -11.62 4.67 -1.58
C PHE A 77 -12.54 3.55 -1.10
N SER A 78 -13.05 3.63 0.15
CA SER A 78 -13.92 2.59 0.70
C SER A 78 -15.23 2.45 -0.09
N ARG A 79 -15.77 3.58 -0.59
CA ARG A 79 -16.94 3.57 -1.46
C ARG A 79 -16.65 2.96 -2.82
N ALA A 80 -15.49 3.22 -3.40
CA ALA A 80 -15.08 2.63 -4.68
C ALA A 80 -14.88 1.10 -4.56
N ILE A 81 -14.30 0.64 -3.45
CA ILE A 81 -14.19 -0.81 -3.15
C ILE A 81 -15.58 -1.44 -3.08
N LEU A 82 -16.53 -0.81 -2.37
CA LEU A 82 -17.90 -1.31 -2.30
C LEU A 82 -18.60 -1.28 -3.66
N GLU A 83 -18.46 -0.21 -4.44
CA GLU A 83 -18.99 -0.11 -5.80
C GLU A 83 -18.52 -1.29 -6.66
N ARG A 84 -17.21 -1.54 -6.68
CA ARG A 84 -16.62 -2.64 -7.44
C ARG A 84 -17.11 -4.01 -6.96
N ALA A 85 -17.34 -4.18 -5.66
CA ALA A 85 -17.95 -5.41 -5.11
C ALA A 85 -19.37 -5.61 -5.62
N LEU A 86 -20.19 -4.55 -5.63
CA LEU A 86 -21.58 -4.56 -6.13
C LEU A 86 -21.64 -4.88 -7.63
N GLU A 87 -20.64 -4.46 -8.39
CA GLU A 87 -20.47 -4.81 -9.81
C GLU A 87 -19.99 -6.26 -10.02
N GLY A 88 -19.73 -7.02 -8.96
CA GLY A 88 -19.22 -8.40 -9.02
C GLY A 88 -17.72 -8.54 -9.24
N GLY A 89 -16.96 -7.44 -9.15
CA GLY A 89 -15.53 -7.42 -9.46
C GLY A 89 -14.63 -8.28 -8.54
N TYR A 90 -15.17 -8.76 -7.41
CA TYR A 90 -14.46 -9.62 -6.48
C TYR A 90 -15.09 -11.01 -6.32
N GLY A 91 -15.88 -11.44 -7.30
CA GLY A 91 -16.57 -12.75 -7.28
C GLY A 91 -15.64 -13.97 -7.28
N PHE A 92 -14.35 -13.78 -7.59
CA PHE A 92 -13.33 -14.83 -7.59
C PHE A 92 -12.77 -15.14 -6.18
N LEU A 93 -13.03 -14.32 -5.18
CA LEU A 93 -12.50 -14.52 -3.84
C LEU A 93 -13.13 -15.72 -3.14
N HIS A 94 -12.34 -16.40 -2.32
CA HIS A 94 -12.75 -17.53 -1.46
C HIS A 94 -12.94 -17.10 0.00
N ALA A 95 -12.35 -15.97 0.39
CA ALA A 95 -12.53 -15.35 1.69
C ALA A 95 -12.23 -13.85 1.63
N MET A 96 -12.69 -13.12 2.65
CA MET A 96 -12.38 -11.70 2.84
C MET A 96 -11.88 -11.45 4.27
N ALA A 97 -10.67 -10.94 4.38
CA ALA A 97 -10.05 -10.54 5.64
C ALA A 97 -10.19 -9.01 5.83
N GLY A 98 -11.21 -8.63 6.59
CA GLY A 98 -11.44 -7.26 7.04
C GLY A 98 -10.76 -6.97 8.38
N VAL A 99 -10.62 -5.68 8.67
CA VAL A 99 -10.06 -5.18 9.93
C VAL A 99 -10.86 -3.97 10.44
N ASP A 100 -11.14 -3.94 11.70
CA ASP A 100 -11.82 -2.81 12.36
C ASP A 100 -10.79 -1.75 12.78
N VAL A 101 -10.29 -1.01 11.79
CA VAL A 101 -9.33 0.08 12.00
C VAL A 101 -9.84 1.43 11.49
N CYS A 102 -10.70 1.40 10.48
CA CYS A 102 -11.22 2.58 9.80
C CYS A 102 -12.71 2.38 9.57
N GLU A 103 -13.54 3.25 10.14
CA GLU A 103 -14.99 3.13 10.09
C GLU A 103 -15.54 3.00 8.66
N ALA A 104 -15.03 3.80 7.72
CA ALA A 104 -15.49 3.75 6.34
C ALA A 104 -15.12 2.41 5.66
N ASN A 105 -13.88 1.92 5.88
CA ASN A 105 -13.46 0.64 5.32
C ASN A 105 -14.20 -0.53 5.97
N ASN A 106 -14.38 -0.50 7.29
CA ASN A 106 -15.15 -1.49 8.03
C ASN A 106 -16.58 -1.57 7.48
N ARG A 107 -17.24 -0.41 7.31
CA ARG A 107 -18.59 -0.34 6.75
C ARG A 107 -18.69 -0.91 5.33
N ALA A 108 -17.69 -0.68 4.49
CA ALA A 108 -17.64 -1.28 3.15
C ALA A 108 -17.59 -2.81 3.23
N ILE A 109 -16.72 -3.37 4.08
CA ILE A 109 -16.57 -4.82 4.27
C ILE A 109 -17.84 -5.44 4.86
N GLU A 110 -18.45 -4.82 5.87
CA GLU A 110 -19.71 -5.29 6.46
C GLU A 110 -20.85 -5.33 5.44
N ASN A 111 -20.98 -4.32 4.59
CA ASN A 111 -21.96 -4.32 3.52
C ASN A 111 -21.69 -5.43 2.51
N MET A 112 -20.43 -5.70 2.16
CA MET A 112 -20.06 -6.83 1.30
C MET A 112 -20.45 -8.17 1.95
N GLU A 113 -20.22 -8.35 3.25
CA GLU A 113 -20.61 -9.54 4.01
C GLU A 113 -22.13 -9.75 4.00
N ILE A 114 -22.91 -8.69 4.28
CA ILE A 114 -24.39 -8.74 4.28
C ILE A 114 -24.93 -9.16 2.90
N MET A 115 -24.38 -8.58 1.82
CA MET A 115 -24.81 -8.92 0.46
C MET A 115 -24.43 -10.35 0.08
N HIS A 116 -23.25 -10.79 0.49
CA HIS A 116 -22.80 -12.15 0.27
C HIS A 116 -23.70 -13.17 0.99
N ALA A 117 -24.08 -12.91 2.23
CA ALA A 117 -24.98 -13.77 3.01
C ALA A 117 -26.36 -13.91 2.39
N GLN A 118 -26.79 -12.96 1.54
CA GLN A 118 -28.06 -13.01 0.79
C GLN A 118 -27.95 -13.80 -0.54
N GLY A 119 -26.75 -14.17 -0.96
CA GLY A 119 -26.50 -14.92 -2.19
C GLY A 119 -26.66 -16.44 -2.01
N ALA A 120 -27.00 -17.14 -3.08
CA ALA A 120 -27.52 -18.52 -3.04
C ALA A 120 -26.46 -19.64 -2.91
N ASP A 121 -25.16 -19.39 -2.90
CA ASP A 121 -24.18 -20.49 -2.98
C ASP A 121 -22.81 -20.14 -2.41
N LYS A 122 -22.59 -20.42 -1.11
CA LYS A 122 -21.27 -20.16 -0.51
C LYS A 122 -20.99 -20.85 0.83
N ASP A 123 -21.22 -22.12 0.91
CA ASP A 123 -21.00 -22.92 2.14
C ASP A 123 -19.57 -22.84 2.71
N LYS A 124 -18.57 -22.47 1.90
CA LYS A 124 -17.16 -22.42 2.34
C LYS A 124 -16.59 -21.01 2.45
N PHE A 125 -17.20 -20.02 1.80
CA PHE A 125 -16.70 -18.64 1.89
C PHE A 125 -16.80 -18.12 3.33
N PHE A 126 -15.81 -17.37 3.78
CA PHE A 126 -15.88 -16.72 5.09
C PHE A 126 -15.47 -15.26 5.02
N TYR A 127 -16.13 -14.45 5.81
CA TYR A 127 -15.69 -13.10 6.18
C TYR A 127 -15.07 -13.15 7.56
N CYS A 128 -13.96 -12.47 7.74
CA CYS A 128 -13.48 -12.15 9.08
C CYS A 128 -13.34 -10.64 9.21
N ASN A 129 -13.60 -10.13 10.40
CA ASN A 129 -13.28 -8.76 10.78
C ASN A 129 -12.46 -8.83 12.08
N LEU A 130 -11.19 -8.42 11.99
CA LEU A 130 -10.28 -8.39 13.11
C LEU A 130 -10.42 -7.05 13.85
N ASP A 131 -10.70 -7.12 15.14
CA ASP A 131 -10.62 -5.96 16.03
C ASP A 131 -9.14 -5.68 16.35
N ILE A 132 -8.64 -4.54 15.89
CA ILE A 132 -7.23 -4.16 16.04
C ILE A 132 -7.10 -3.17 17.22
N PRO A 133 -6.36 -3.53 18.29
CA PRO A 133 -6.13 -2.65 19.42
C PRO A 133 -5.41 -1.35 19.05
N TYR A 134 -5.56 -0.33 19.91
CA TYR A 134 -4.77 0.90 19.81
C TYR A 134 -3.41 0.80 20.51
N SER A 135 -3.26 -0.15 21.45
CA SER A 135 -2.02 -0.48 22.12
C SER A 135 -1.31 -1.64 21.43
N ASP A 136 -0.03 -1.78 21.68
CA ASP A 136 0.86 -2.80 21.13
C ASP A 136 1.56 -3.63 22.21
N ASP A 137 0.98 -3.66 23.43
CA ASP A 137 1.42 -4.50 24.54
C ASP A 137 1.10 -6.00 24.30
N GLU A 138 1.64 -6.86 25.16
CA GLU A 138 1.52 -8.31 25.00
C GLU A 138 0.08 -8.81 25.13
N ASP A 139 -0.77 -8.18 25.94
CA ASP A 139 -2.20 -8.54 26.05
C ASP A 139 -2.92 -8.28 24.71
N CYS A 140 -2.54 -7.20 24.03
CA CYS A 140 -3.03 -6.86 22.69
C CYS A 140 -2.52 -7.85 21.63
N VAL A 141 -1.28 -8.31 21.74
CA VAL A 141 -0.73 -9.34 20.86
C VAL A 141 -1.50 -10.65 21.03
N GLU A 142 -1.74 -11.09 22.28
CA GLU A 142 -2.53 -12.30 22.57
C GLU A 142 -3.95 -12.19 21.98
N HIS A 143 -4.61 -11.04 22.17
CA HIS A 143 -5.93 -10.78 21.60
C HIS A 143 -5.96 -10.92 20.07
N ILE A 144 -4.97 -10.36 19.36
CA ILE A 144 -4.87 -10.50 17.90
C ILE A 144 -4.60 -11.97 17.51
N CYS A 145 -3.73 -12.66 18.21
CA CYS A 145 -3.44 -14.09 17.97
C CYS A 145 -4.67 -14.96 18.08
N GLU A 146 -5.48 -14.76 19.12
CA GLU A 146 -6.76 -15.47 19.32
C GLU A 146 -7.73 -15.19 18.16
N GLN A 147 -7.88 -13.92 17.76
CA GLN A 147 -8.75 -13.55 16.65
C GLN A 147 -8.30 -14.17 15.34
N VAL A 148 -7.02 -14.05 15.00
CA VAL A 148 -6.44 -14.62 13.77
C VAL A 148 -6.62 -16.14 13.76
N SER A 149 -6.30 -16.81 14.87
CA SER A 149 -6.49 -18.27 15.00
C SER A 149 -7.92 -18.69 14.75
N ARG A 150 -8.89 -17.98 15.35
CA ARG A 150 -10.32 -18.30 15.27
C ARG A 150 -10.97 -17.88 13.97
N LYS A 151 -10.66 -16.66 13.50
CA LYS A 151 -11.39 -16.03 12.39
C LYS A 151 -10.73 -16.22 11.02
N ILE A 152 -9.44 -16.56 10.98
CA ILE A 152 -8.68 -16.80 9.74
C ILE A 152 -8.20 -18.24 9.64
N LEU A 153 -7.30 -18.66 10.54
CA LEU A 153 -6.62 -19.94 10.39
C LEU A 153 -7.56 -21.14 10.57
N LYS A 154 -8.51 -21.05 11.50
CA LYS A 154 -9.51 -22.12 11.70
C LYS A 154 -10.40 -22.31 10.46
N PRO A 155 -11.05 -21.28 9.89
CA PRO A 155 -11.82 -21.44 8.65
C PRO A 155 -10.97 -21.89 7.46
N MET A 156 -9.74 -21.43 7.29
CA MET A 156 -8.84 -21.90 6.23
C MET A 156 -8.60 -23.40 6.32
N ARG A 157 -8.36 -23.91 7.54
CA ARG A 157 -8.15 -25.34 7.78
C ARG A 157 -9.43 -26.14 7.61
N GLU A 158 -10.55 -25.70 8.21
CA GLU A 158 -11.80 -26.48 8.24
C GLU A 158 -12.54 -26.47 6.89
N ASN A 159 -12.57 -25.32 6.19
CA ASN A 159 -13.30 -25.19 4.93
C ASN A 159 -12.48 -25.67 3.73
N TYR A 160 -11.16 -25.48 3.78
CA TYR A 160 -10.28 -25.66 2.61
C TYR A 160 -9.13 -26.64 2.83
N GLY A 161 -8.94 -27.14 4.05
CA GLY A 161 -7.86 -28.10 4.35
C GLY A 161 -6.44 -27.50 4.31
N VAL A 162 -6.32 -26.18 4.47
CA VAL A 162 -5.04 -25.48 4.43
C VAL A 162 -4.18 -25.85 5.64
N ASP A 163 -2.90 -26.13 5.40
CA ASP A 163 -1.92 -26.29 6.48
C ASP A 163 -1.64 -24.94 7.15
N THR A 164 -1.99 -24.85 8.43
CA THR A 164 -1.78 -23.65 9.26
C THR A 164 -0.75 -23.89 10.37
N SER A 165 0.14 -24.88 10.19
CA SER A 165 1.22 -25.19 11.13
C SER A 165 2.24 -24.06 11.25
N ASP A 166 3.02 -24.09 12.33
CA ASP A 166 4.15 -23.16 12.51
C ASP A 166 5.13 -23.22 11.32
N ALA A 167 5.37 -24.39 10.78
CA ALA A 167 6.23 -24.57 9.61
C ALA A 167 5.65 -23.89 8.35
N ALA A 168 4.33 -23.98 8.14
CA ALA A 168 3.67 -23.31 7.02
C ALA A 168 3.73 -21.78 7.17
N ILE A 169 3.55 -21.25 8.39
CA ILE A 169 3.69 -19.81 8.67
C ILE A 169 5.12 -19.35 8.39
N ARG A 170 6.13 -20.07 8.86
CA ARG A 170 7.54 -19.74 8.58
C ARG A 170 7.87 -19.75 7.09
N ALA A 171 7.31 -20.68 6.34
CA ALA A 171 7.48 -20.71 4.88
C ALA A 171 6.85 -19.49 4.20
N ALA A 172 5.64 -19.10 4.59
CA ALA A 172 4.97 -17.89 4.06
C ALA A 172 5.74 -16.62 4.43
N VAL A 173 6.28 -16.52 5.65
CA VAL A 173 7.16 -15.41 6.06
C VAL A 173 8.42 -15.35 5.19
N SER A 174 9.03 -16.49 4.89
CA SER A 174 10.22 -16.54 4.02
C SER A 174 9.94 -15.99 2.61
N GLU A 175 8.81 -16.38 2.01
CA GLU A 175 8.38 -15.87 0.71
C GLU A 175 8.06 -14.36 0.76
N HIS A 176 7.32 -13.91 1.78
CA HIS A 176 7.04 -12.50 2.03
C HIS A 176 8.34 -11.69 2.14
N ASN A 177 9.29 -12.16 2.94
CA ASN A 177 10.57 -11.49 3.14
C ASN A 177 11.38 -11.38 1.85
N GLU A 178 11.29 -12.36 0.95
CA GLU A 178 11.96 -12.26 -0.33
C GLU A 178 11.39 -11.13 -1.18
N VAL A 179 10.05 -11.00 -1.25
CA VAL A 179 9.41 -9.86 -1.92
C VAL A 179 9.86 -8.54 -1.31
N CYS A 180 9.88 -8.45 0.03
CA CYS A 180 10.32 -7.25 0.73
C CYS A 180 11.76 -6.88 0.41
N ARG A 181 12.68 -7.84 0.39
CA ARG A 181 14.09 -7.60 0.02
C ARG A 181 14.24 -7.07 -1.39
N ILE A 182 13.59 -7.72 -2.37
CA ILE A 182 13.65 -7.28 -3.77
C ILE A 182 13.15 -5.84 -3.92
N LEU A 183 11.99 -5.53 -3.37
CA LEU A 183 11.41 -4.19 -3.45
C LEU A 183 12.26 -3.15 -2.70
N THR A 184 12.85 -3.51 -1.56
CA THR A 184 13.74 -2.64 -0.81
C THR A 184 15.02 -2.37 -1.60
N GLU A 185 15.68 -3.40 -2.17
CA GLU A 185 16.86 -3.23 -2.99
C GLU A 185 16.60 -2.33 -4.20
N ILE A 186 15.47 -2.51 -4.89
CA ILE A 186 15.08 -1.63 -6.00
C ILE A 186 14.81 -0.21 -5.47
N GLY A 187 14.06 -0.08 -4.38
CA GLY A 187 13.69 1.20 -3.78
C GLY A 187 14.89 2.04 -3.35
N GLU A 188 15.90 1.39 -2.77
CA GLU A 188 17.15 2.03 -2.32
C GLU A 188 17.94 2.67 -3.47
N THR A 189 17.81 2.16 -4.71
CA THR A 189 18.44 2.78 -5.87
C THR A 189 17.96 4.20 -6.15
N ARG A 190 16.78 4.58 -5.63
CA ARG A 190 16.24 5.95 -5.73
C ARG A 190 17.03 6.97 -4.88
N LYS A 191 17.93 6.53 -3.98
CA LYS A 191 18.86 7.39 -3.24
C LYS A 191 20.00 7.92 -4.13
N LEU A 192 20.29 7.26 -5.24
CA LEU A 192 21.33 7.67 -6.18
C LEU A 192 21.02 9.06 -6.78
N ASP A 193 22.06 9.80 -7.15
CA ASP A 193 21.90 11.12 -7.78
C ASP A 193 21.20 11.03 -9.14
N ASN A 194 21.39 9.91 -9.84
CA ASN A 194 20.69 9.58 -11.07
C ASN A 194 20.10 8.16 -10.94
N PRO A 195 18.88 8.01 -10.42
CA PRO A 195 18.28 6.70 -10.17
C PRO A 195 18.01 5.91 -11.46
N PRO A 196 18.25 4.60 -11.46
CA PRO A 196 17.92 3.72 -12.59
C PRO A 196 16.43 3.36 -12.69
N ILE A 197 15.58 3.90 -11.81
CA ILE A 197 14.15 3.65 -11.77
C ILE A 197 13.41 4.95 -11.43
N THR A 198 12.25 5.17 -12.04
CA THR A 198 11.35 6.26 -11.70
C THR A 198 10.45 5.90 -10.52
N GLY A 199 9.85 6.89 -9.87
CA GLY A 199 8.85 6.66 -8.83
C GLY A 199 7.61 5.94 -9.37
N TYR A 200 7.22 6.24 -10.61
CA TYR A 200 6.14 5.57 -11.30
C TYR A 200 6.41 4.07 -11.50
N GLU A 201 7.55 3.72 -12.08
CA GLU A 201 7.94 2.32 -12.26
C GLU A 201 7.97 1.57 -10.92
N TYR A 202 8.53 2.20 -9.89
CA TYR A 202 8.56 1.62 -8.54
C TYR A 202 7.16 1.41 -7.94
N ALA A 203 6.25 2.39 -8.09
CA ALA A 203 4.87 2.27 -7.63
C ALA A 203 4.15 1.09 -8.30
N VAL A 204 4.36 0.88 -9.62
CA VAL A 204 3.83 -0.28 -10.32
C VAL A 204 4.36 -1.60 -9.73
N LEU A 205 5.66 -1.70 -9.46
CA LEU A 205 6.27 -2.90 -8.84
C LEU A 205 5.68 -3.20 -7.46
N VAL A 206 5.51 -2.17 -6.63
CA VAL A 206 4.90 -2.33 -5.31
C VAL A 206 3.45 -2.80 -5.42
N LEU A 207 2.66 -2.20 -6.31
CA LEU A 207 1.25 -2.57 -6.49
C LEU A 207 1.08 -4.01 -6.98
N VAL A 208 1.84 -4.46 -7.97
CA VAL A 208 1.72 -5.85 -8.46
C VAL A 208 2.08 -6.88 -7.36
N SER A 209 2.98 -6.54 -6.46
CA SER A 209 3.33 -7.41 -5.33
C SER A 209 2.20 -7.56 -4.30
N TYR A 210 1.23 -6.65 -4.28
CA TYR A 210 0.04 -6.71 -3.44
C TYR A 210 -1.13 -7.47 -4.08
N VAL A 211 -1.23 -7.45 -5.42
CA VAL A 211 -2.42 -7.93 -6.13
C VAL A 211 -2.19 -9.24 -6.89
N CYS A 212 -0.96 -9.75 -6.91
CA CYS A 212 -0.62 -10.98 -7.61
C CYS A 212 -0.14 -12.07 -6.65
N PRO A 213 -0.39 -13.35 -6.93
CA PRO A 213 0.16 -14.47 -6.17
C PRO A 213 1.68 -14.39 -6.12
N LYS A 214 2.26 -14.41 -4.90
CA LYS A 214 3.70 -14.18 -4.71
C LYS A 214 4.56 -15.16 -5.50
N ARG A 215 4.22 -16.44 -5.50
CA ARG A 215 4.96 -17.47 -6.25
C ARG A 215 5.05 -17.20 -7.76
N LEU A 216 4.03 -16.53 -8.34
CA LEU A 216 3.99 -16.22 -9.77
C LEU A 216 4.67 -14.90 -10.11
N ILE A 217 4.58 -13.90 -9.24
CA ILE A 217 5.19 -12.59 -9.49
C ILE A 217 6.68 -12.53 -9.11
N LEU A 218 7.15 -13.33 -8.14
CA LEU A 218 8.53 -13.35 -7.67
C LEU A 218 9.58 -13.54 -8.77
N PRO A 219 9.43 -14.49 -9.72
CA PRO A 219 10.39 -14.65 -10.81
C PRO A 219 10.56 -13.36 -11.63
N LEU A 220 9.46 -12.66 -11.92
CA LEU A 220 9.46 -11.41 -12.68
C LEU A 220 10.09 -10.26 -11.88
N LEU A 221 9.84 -10.19 -10.58
CA LEU A 221 10.48 -9.21 -9.69
C LEU A 221 11.98 -9.44 -9.59
N ARG A 222 12.47 -10.70 -9.53
CA ARG A 222 13.91 -11.02 -9.56
C ARG A 222 14.56 -10.58 -10.88
N GLU A 223 13.93 -10.84 -12.02
CA GLU A 223 14.42 -10.36 -13.32
C GLU A 223 14.48 -8.83 -13.37
N THR A 224 13.43 -8.16 -12.85
CA THR A 224 13.39 -6.70 -12.79
C THR A 224 14.47 -6.12 -11.88
N LEU A 225 14.74 -6.73 -10.73
CA LEU A 225 15.85 -6.32 -9.86
C LEU A 225 17.21 -6.44 -10.59
N ALA A 226 17.42 -7.55 -11.31
CA ALA A 226 18.66 -7.74 -12.07
C ALA A 226 18.81 -6.68 -13.18
N GLU A 227 17.70 -6.35 -13.87
CA GLU A 227 17.67 -5.29 -14.87
C GLU A 227 17.96 -3.92 -14.27
N VAL A 228 17.31 -3.54 -13.17
CA VAL A 228 17.52 -2.25 -12.49
C VAL A 228 18.99 -2.08 -12.06
N LYS A 229 19.62 -3.13 -11.55
CA LYS A 229 21.04 -3.09 -11.15
C LYS A 229 22.02 -2.82 -12.29
N THR A 230 21.64 -3.13 -13.53
CA THR A 230 22.50 -2.99 -14.72
C THR A 230 21.98 -1.96 -15.72
N ARG A 231 20.86 -1.30 -15.41
CA ARG A 231 20.18 -0.38 -16.32
C ARG A 231 21.01 0.88 -16.56
N GLU A 232 21.23 1.19 -17.82
CA GLU A 232 21.88 2.45 -18.20
C GLU A 232 20.93 3.62 -17.92
N VAL A 233 21.47 4.62 -17.25
CA VAL A 233 20.75 5.86 -16.93
C VAL A 233 21.11 6.96 -17.93
N ASP A 234 20.15 7.85 -18.24
CA ASP A 234 20.41 8.98 -19.11
C ASP A 234 21.41 9.93 -18.49
N ALA A 235 22.32 10.48 -19.29
CA ALA A 235 23.31 11.45 -18.83
C ALA A 235 22.67 12.76 -18.34
N GLN A 236 21.50 13.13 -18.88
CA GLN A 236 20.73 14.29 -18.45
C GLN A 236 19.54 13.86 -17.58
N LYS A 237 19.37 14.56 -16.47
CA LYS A 237 18.19 14.39 -15.61
C LYS A 237 16.94 14.90 -16.32
N ASN A 238 15.89 14.08 -16.34
CA ASN A 238 14.61 14.42 -16.91
C ASN A 238 13.64 15.05 -15.88
N TYR A 239 14.16 15.47 -14.73
CA TYR A 239 13.41 16.08 -13.64
C TYR A 239 14.14 17.31 -13.09
N ARG A 240 13.40 18.22 -12.49
CA ARG A 240 13.90 19.48 -11.90
C ARG A 240 14.12 19.36 -10.38
N VAL A 241 13.25 18.61 -9.71
CA VAL A 241 13.26 18.41 -8.25
C VAL A 241 12.99 16.96 -7.88
N ARG A 242 13.37 16.59 -6.67
CA ARG A 242 13.12 15.29 -6.06
C ARG A 242 12.07 15.44 -4.97
N VAL A 243 11.07 14.57 -4.89
CA VAL A 243 10.02 14.66 -3.89
C VAL A 243 9.75 13.32 -3.21
N ALA A 244 9.37 13.37 -1.94
CA ALA A 244 8.75 12.26 -1.25
C ALA A 244 7.21 12.37 -1.37
N VAL A 245 6.51 11.24 -1.48
CA VAL A 245 5.04 11.19 -1.45
C VAL A 245 4.59 10.47 -0.20
N VAL A 246 3.77 11.14 0.59
CA VAL A 246 3.20 10.62 1.84
C VAL A 246 1.68 10.67 1.71
N GLY A 247 0.96 9.61 2.06
CA GLY A 247 -0.48 9.69 1.86
C GLY A 247 -1.28 8.45 2.27
N SER A 248 -2.53 8.52 1.92
CA SER A 248 -3.54 7.52 2.19
C SER A 248 -3.52 6.37 1.16
N GLU A 249 -4.68 5.95 0.70
CA GLU A 249 -4.85 4.86 -0.25
C GLU A 249 -4.55 5.32 -1.69
N ILE A 250 -3.26 5.41 -2.04
CA ILE A 250 -2.81 5.60 -3.43
C ILE A 250 -2.66 4.20 -4.04
N ASP A 251 -3.77 3.64 -4.47
CA ASP A 251 -3.89 2.30 -5.06
C ASP A 251 -3.78 2.29 -6.59
N ASP A 252 -3.46 3.45 -7.17
CA ASP A 252 -3.31 3.69 -8.59
C ASP A 252 -1.99 4.44 -8.85
N PRO A 253 -1.12 3.99 -9.77
CA PRO A 253 0.15 4.64 -10.04
C PRO A 253 0.01 5.97 -10.80
N ASP A 254 -1.18 6.33 -11.30
CA ASP A 254 -1.41 7.53 -12.11
C ASP A 254 -1.15 8.84 -11.35
N LEU A 255 -1.36 8.88 -10.03
CA LEU A 255 -0.96 10.03 -9.23
C LEU A 255 0.56 10.26 -9.30
N ILE A 256 1.34 9.19 -9.19
CA ILE A 256 2.81 9.28 -9.27
C ILE A 256 3.23 9.70 -10.69
N ARG A 257 2.61 9.13 -11.72
CA ARG A 257 2.80 9.54 -13.12
C ARG A 257 2.50 11.02 -13.34
N LEU A 258 1.40 11.52 -12.76
CA LEU A 258 1.03 12.93 -12.84
C LEU A 258 2.09 13.82 -12.17
N ILE A 259 2.56 13.47 -10.97
CA ILE A 259 3.61 14.22 -10.26
C ILE A 259 4.89 14.27 -11.10
N GLU A 260 5.34 13.15 -11.64
CA GLU A 260 6.55 13.09 -12.45
C GLU A 260 6.40 13.83 -13.79
N SER A 261 5.21 13.82 -14.39
CA SER A 261 4.92 14.63 -15.60
C SER A 261 4.99 16.12 -15.37
N CYS A 262 4.98 16.60 -14.12
CA CYS A 262 5.17 18.01 -13.75
C CYS A 262 6.64 18.39 -13.57
N GLY A 263 7.57 17.46 -13.79
CA GLY A 263 9.02 17.69 -13.66
C GLY A 263 9.60 17.37 -12.29
N ALA A 264 8.90 16.65 -11.45
CA ALA A 264 9.43 16.04 -10.23
C ALA A 264 9.91 14.60 -10.51
N LEU A 265 10.77 14.07 -9.64
CA LEU A 265 11.04 12.64 -9.52
C LEU A 265 10.59 12.20 -8.12
N VAL A 266 9.72 11.20 -8.05
CA VAL A 266 9.29 10.62 -6.78
C VAL A 266 10.33 9.62 -6.30
N VAL A 267 11.14 10.04 -5.35
CA VAL A 267 12.29 9.25 -4.87
C VAL A 267 11.99 8.46 -3.61
N ALA A 268 11.01 8.86 -2.82
CA ALA A 268 10.61 8.17 -1.60
C ALA A 268 9.08 8.17 -1.49
N ASP A 269 8.55 7.16 -0.84
CA ASP A 269 7.12 7.01 -0.64
C ASP A 269 6.80 6.45 0.74
N ARG A 270 5.70 6.94 1.32
CA ARG A 270 5.10 6.49 2.56
C ARG A 270 3.57 6.67 2.48
N TYR A 271 2.89 5.75 1.80
CA TYR A 271 1.43 5.72 1.67
C TYR A 271 0.91 4.29 1.72
N CYS A 272 -0.39 4.12 1.97
CA CYS A 272 -0.97 2.83 2.34
C CYS A 272 -0.74 1.71 1.31
N TYR A 273 -0.71 2.00 0.01
CA TYR A 273 -0.41 1.04 -1.08
C TYR A 273 1.02 1.18 -1.63
N GLY A 274 1.87 1.96 -0.97
CA GLY A 274 3.28 2.12 -1.30
C GLY A 274 4.18 1.18 -0.50
N SER A 275 5.44 1.56 -0.34
CA SER A 275 6.41 0.84 0.49
C SER A 275 6.17 0.99 1.99
N PHE A 276 5.24 1.83 2.39
CA PHE A 276 4.73 1.96 3.76
C PHE A 276 3.57 1.03 4.03
N PRO A 277 3.43 0.63 5.27
CA PRO A 277 4.45 -0.07 6.05
C PRO A 277 4.46 -1.50 5.52
N GLY A 278 5.19 -2.40 6.02
CA GLY A 278 5.04 -3.80 5.64
C GLY A 278 5.87 -4.24 4.43
N ARG A 279 6.80 -3.36 4.00
CA ARG A 279 7.88 -3.78 3.12
C ARG A 279 9.16 -4.08 3.88
N GLN A 280 9.05 -4.17 5.21
CA GLN A 280 10.13 -4.62 6.08
C GLN A 280 10.02 -6.13 6.31
N GLU A 281 11.15 -6.79 6.40
CA GLU A 281 11.19 -8.23 6.68
C GLU A 281 10.67 -8.54 8.08
N ILE A 282 9.96 -9.65 8.20
CA ILE A 282 9.53 -10.21 9.48
C ILE A 282 10.64 -11.15 9.96
N VAL A 283 11.32 -10.77 11.03
CA VAL A 283 12.38 -11.59 11.62
C VAL A 283 11.77 -12.53 12.65
N LEU A 284 11.79 -13.82 12.37
CA LEU A 284 11.33 -14.85 13.29
C LEU A 284 12.52 -15.44 14.07
N THR A 285 12.33 -15.62 15.37
CA THR A 285 13.29 -16.25 16.27
C THR A 285 12.89 -17.67 16.61
N ASP A 286 13.86 -18.49 17.05
CA ASP A 286 13.58 -19.83 17.60
C ASP A 286 13.08 -19.68 19.04
N GLY A 287 12.19 -20.62 19.45
CA GLY A 287 11.69 -20.69 20.83
C GLY A 287 10.35 -20.01 21.09
N GLU A 288 9.83 -19.23 20.12
CA GLU A 288 8.47 -18.71 20.14
C GLU A 288 7.73 -19.13 18.86
N ASP A 289 6.42 -19.37 18.95
CA ASP A 289 5.62 -19.75 17.79
C ASP A 289 5.55 -18.60 16.76
N ALA A 290 5.53 -18.99 15.49
CA ALA A 290 5.58 -18.02 14.39
C ALA A 290 4.32 -17.13 14.33
N LEU A 291 3.15 -17.66 14.75
CA LEU A 291 1.91 -16.89 14.75
C LEU A 291 2.00 -15.69 15.67
N THR A 292 2.45 -15.89 16.91
CA THR A 292 2.62 -14.82 17.90
C THR A 292 3.59 -13.76 17.40
N GLN A 293 4.73 -14.18 16.85
CA GLN A 293 5.73 -13.26 16.31
C GLN A 293 5.17 -12.44 15.12
N VAL A 294 4.42 -13.06 14.22
CA VAL A 294 3.77 -12.36 13.08
C VAL A 294 2.73 -11.38 13.58
N CYS A 295 1.84 -11.77 14.49
CA CYS A 295 0.81 -10.89 15.05
C CYS A 295 1.43 -9.67 15.74
N ARG A 296 2.46 -9.89 16.56
CA ARG A 296 3.23 -8.83 17.22
C ARG A 296 3.84 -7.88 16.19
N TRP A 297 4.45 -8.41 15.14
CA TRP A 297 5.05 -7.60 14.09
C TRP A 297 4.04 -6.68 13.41
N TYR A 298 2.87 -7.20 12.98
CA TYR A 298 1.84 -6.38 12.35
C TYR A 298 1.27 -5.32 13.27
N LEU A 299 1.14 -5.59 14.56
CA LEU A 299 0.64 -4.63 15.55
C LEU A 299 1.66 -3.52 15.83
N GLN A 300 2.95 -3.86 15.93
CA GLN A 300 4.00 -2.92 16.30
C GLN A 300 4.53 -2.08 15.13
N HIS A 301 4.54 -2.62 13.89
CA HIS A 301 5.12 -1.95 12.73
C HIS A 301 4.12 -1.13 11.92
N THR A 302 2.91 -0.93 12.42
CA THR A 302 1.96 -0.05 11.76
C THR A 302 2.34 1.42 11.92
N GLU A 303 2.32 2.15 10.80
CA GLU A 303 2.47 3.61 10.79
C GLU A 303 1.16 4.32 10.40
N CYS A 304 0.03 3.63 10.55
CA CYS A 304 -1.27 4.22 10.25
C CYS A 304 -1.57 5.41 11.17
N PRO A 305 -2.05 6.55 10.65
CA PRO A 305 -2.46 7.70 11.47
C PRO A 305 -3.54 7.39 12.51
N ARG A 306 -4.23 6.27 12.41
CA ARG A 306 -5.11 5.76 13.47
C ARG A 306 -4.39 5.64 14.81
N GLN A 307 -3.12 5.25 14.80
CA GLN A 307 -2.26 5.22 15.98
C GLN A 307 -1.86 6.65 16.36
N SER A 308 -2.72 7.31 17.14
CA SER A 308 -2.65 8.75 17.42
C SER A 308 -1.92 9.11 18.71
N ALA A 309 -1.34 8.13 19.43
CA ALA A 309 -0.50 8.41 20.59
C ALA A 309 0.67 9.34 20.21
N LEU A 310 1.03 10.28 21.08
CA LEU A 310 2.01 11.32 20.77
C LEU A 310 3.35 10.76 20.25
N HIS A 311 3.86 9.70 20.88
CA HIS A 311 5.10 9.05 20.44
C HIS A 311 4.96 8.43 19.02
N ARG A 312 3.78 7.93 18.63
CA ARG A 312 3.51 7.41 17.30
C ARG A 312 3.43 8.53 16.25
N VAL A 313 2.82 9.66 16.61
CA VAL A 313 2.82 10.86 15.74
C VAL A 313 4.25 11.36 15.52
N GLN A 314 5.05 11.45 16.59
CA GLN A 314 6.44 11.86 16.51
C GLN A 314 7.25 10.89 15.64
N TYR A 315 7.12 9.58 15.86
CA TYR A 315 7.79 8.56 15.06
C TYR A 315 7.51 8.71 13.56
N ARG A 316 6.24 8.92 13.17
CA ARG A 316 5.88 9.13 11.76
C ARG A 316 6.49 10.39 11.16
N ASN A 317 6.53 11.48 11.93
CA ASN A 317 7.16 12.72 11.48
C ASN A 317 8.68 12.54 11.30
N ASP A 318 9.34 11.89 12.26
CA ASP A 318 10.78 11.60 12.21
C ASP A 318 11.09 10.69 11.00
N HIS A 319 10.25 9.67 10.76
CA HIS A 319 10.43 8.77 9.61
C HIS A 319 10.29 9.52 8.27
N VAL A 320 9.31 10.41 8.11
CA VAL A 320 9.20 11.22 6.89
C VAL A 320 10.40 12.14 6.72
N ALA A 321 10.86 12.77 7.80
CA ALA A 321 12.06 13.60 7.76
C ALA A 321 13.31 12.81 7.36
N GLN A 322 13.46 11.60 7.89
CA GLN A 322 14.52 10.66 7.52
C GLN A 322 14.45 10.27 6.04
N LEU A 323 13.25 9.93 5.52
CA LEU A 323 13.07 9.63 4.09
C LEU A 323 13.44 10.82 3.19
N VAL A 324 13.01 12.04 3.54
CA VAL A 324 13.36 13.25 2.79
C VAL A 324 14.88 13.44 2.77
N HIS A 325 15.55 13.27 3.90
CA HIS A 325 17.00 13.39 3.99
C HIS A 325 17.72 12.30 3.19
N ASP A 326 17.42 11.01 3.44
CA ASP A 326 18.16 9.88 2.88
C ASP A 326 18.00 9.78 1.36
N PHE A 327 16.81 10.11 0.86
CA PHE A 327 16.52 10.10 -0.57
C PHE A 327 16.80 11.45 -1.24
N LYS A 328 17.39 12.40 -0.52
CA LYS A 328 17.74 13.75 -1.04
C LYS A 328 16.54 14.42 -1.71
N ALA A 329 15.37 14.35 -1.06
CA ALA A 329 14.16 14.99 -1.56
C ALA A 329 14.16 16.48 -1.20
N ASP A 330 13.76 17.34 -2.14
CA ASP A 330 13.66 18.79 -1.97
C ASP A 330 12.43 19.21 -1.17
N GLY A 331 11.44 18.31 -1.10
CA GLY A 331 10.19 18.50 -0.36
C GLY A 331 9.32 17.24 -0.37
N ALA A 332 8.14 17.35 0.25
CA ALA A 332 7.20 16.23 0.30
C ALA A 332 5.79 16.64 -0.15
N ILE A 333 5.09 15.70 -0.76
CA ILE A 333 3.68 15.83 -1.13
C ILE A 333 2.86 14.96 -0.15
N TYR A 334 1.99 15.61 0.65
CA TYR A 334 1.07 14.93 1.54
C TYR A 334 -0.30 14.81 0.88
N GLU A 335 -0.64 13.59 0.51
CA GLU A 335 -1.92 13.25 -0.10
C GLU A 335 -2.90 12.73 0.96
N GLN A 336 -4.15 13.13 0.81
CA GLN A 336 -5.29 12.59 1.53
C GLN A 336 -6.35 12.16 0.53
N MET A 337 -6.82 10.92 0.62
CA MET A 337 -8.05 10.49 -0.05
C MET A 337 -9.23 11.28 0.51
N LYS A 338 -10.07 11.79 -0.36
CA LYS A 338 -11.22 12.58 0.03
C LYS A 338 -12.09 11.84 1.04
N PHE A 339 -12.40 12.51 2.14
CA PHE A 339 -13.11 11.98 3.31
C PHE A 339 -12.38 10.88 4.10
N CYS A 340 -11.08 10.69 3.89
CA CYS A 340 -10.30 9.84 4.79
C CYS A 340 -10.04 10.60 6.12
N THR A 341 -10.64 10.11 7.21
CA THR A 341 -10.60 10.79 8.51
C THR A 341 -9.18 10.84 9.08
N TYR A 342 -8.48 9.71 9.14
CA TYR A 342 -7.16 9.65 9.79
C TYR A 342 -6.09 10.44 9.03
N TRP A 343 -6.06 10.33 7.72
CA TRP A 343 -5.11 11.10 6.91
C TRP A 343 -5.44 12.59 6.87
N SER A 344 -6.69 12.99 7.14
CA SER A 344 -7.02 14.41 7.29
C SER A 344 -6.31 15.03 8.50
N TYR A 345 -6.27 14.34 9.63
CA TYR A 345 -5.53 14.78 10.81
C TYR A 345 -4.02 14.80 10.57
N GLU A 346 -3.48 13.71 10.03
CA GLU A 346 -2.05 13.61 9.72
C GLU A 346 -1.59 14.75 8.82
N ARG A 347 -2.35 15.02 7.74
CA ARG A 347 -2.06 16.10 6.81
C ARG A 347 -2.08 17.47 7.48
N VAL A 348 -3.03 17.75 8.37
CA VAL A 348 -3.12 19.02 9.10
C VAL A 348 -1.93 19.18 10.03
N ILE A 349 -1.57 18.13 10.77
CA ILE A 349 -0.39 18.14 11.66
C ILE A 349 0.88 18.37 10.83
N ALA A 350 1.07 17.64 9.74
CA ALA A 350 2.23 17.76 8.87
C ALA A 350 2.40 19.16 8.29
N ASN A 351 1.30 19.84 7.93
CA ASN A 351 1.33 21.24 7.45
C ASN A 351 1.98 22.21 8.43
N GLN A 352 1.93 21.92 9.73
CA GLN A 352 2.53 22.76 10.78
C GLN A 352 3.92 22.27 11.16
N VAL A 353 4.05 20.95 11.36
CA VAL A 353 5.24 20.33 11.95
C VAL A 353 6.39 20.25 10.93
N MET A 354 6.13 19.79 9.70
CA MET A 354 7.20 19.60 8.72
C MET A 354 7.97 20.88 8.37
N PRO A 355 7.33 22.02 8.08
CA PRO A 355 8.06 23.25 7.80
C PRO A 355 8.73 23.85 9.05
N ARG A 356 8.06 23.78 10.21
CA ARG A 356 8.52 24.45 11.45
C ARG A 356 9.69 23.71 12.08
N ASP A 357 9.55 22.39 12.26
CA ASP A 357 10.46 21.60 13.09
C ASP A 357 11.54 20.88 12.26
N TYR A 358 11.25 20.56 11.01
CA TYR A 358 12.17 19.87 10.12
C TYR A 358 12.64 20.70 8.91
N GLY A 359 12.10 21.90 8.70
CA GLY A 359 12.45 22.74 7.54
C GLY A 359 12.04 22.16 6.17
N ILE A 360 11.15 21.17 6.16
CA ILE A 360 10.71 20.45 4.96
C ILE A 360 9.53 21.18 4.34
N HIS A 361 9.66 21.59 3.08
CA HIS A 361 8.55 22.14 2.32
C HIS A 361 7.57 21.06 1.93
N ILE A 362 6.28 21.32 2.11
CA ILE A 362 5.25 20.37 1.75
C ILE A 362 4.17 20.98 0.84
N LEU A 363 3.66 20.14 -0.05
CA LEU A 363 2.39 20.36 -0.75
C LEU A 363 1.35 19.42 -0.15
N SER A 364 0.24 19.98 0.31
CA SER A 364 -0.88 19.22 0.85
C SER A 364 -1.98 19.08 -0.18
N ILE A 365 -2.40 17.85 -0.49
CA ILE A 365 -3.39 17.54 -1.52
C ILE A 365 -4.58 16.80 -0.89
N ASP A 366 -5.80 17.20 -1.27
CA ASP A 366 -7.04 16.46 -1.04
C ASP A 366 -7.48 15.90 -2.41
N ARG A 367 -7.46 14.56 -2.56
CA ARG A 367 -7.65 13.89 -3.84
C ARG A 367 -8.96 13.09 -3.86
N PRO A 368 -9.85 13.35 -4.84
CA PRO A 368 -10.97 12.44 -5.09
C PRO A 368 -10.45 11.11 -5.67
N TYR A 369 -11.19 10.02 -5.46
CA TYR A 369 -10.86 8.72 -6.03
C TYR A 369 -11.05 8.72 -7.55
N ILE A 370 -12.17 9.26 -8.02
CA ILE A 370 -12.45 9.37 -9.46
C ILE A 370 -11.68 10.56 -10.04
N ALA A 371 -10.91 10.30 -11.08
CA ALA A 371 -9.89 11.21 -11.66
C ALA A 371 -10.41 12.50 -12.33
N GLY A 372 -11.62 12.98 -12.03
CA GLY A 372 -12.22 14.15 -12.68
C GLY A 372 -11.52 15.52 -12.46
N GLN A 373 -10.54 15.61 -11.55
CA GLN A 373 -9.86 16.88 -11.17
C GLN A 373 -8.36 16.92 -11.49
N SER A 374 -7.91 16.12 -12.46
CA SER A 374 -6.48 16.00 -12.81
C SER A 374 -5.83 17.34 -13.21
N GLY A 375 -6.55 18.25 -13.86
CA GLY A 375 -6.03 19.55 -14.25
C GLY A 375 -5.70 20.48 -13.08
N GLN A 376 -6.59 20.57 -12.08
CA GLN A 376 -6.35 21.37 -10.87
C GLN A 376 -5.17 20.81 -10.06
N LEU A 377 -5.11 19.49 -9.92
CA LEU A 377 -4.04 18.81 -9.23
C LEU A 377 -2.70 19.05 -9.93
N ARG A 378 -2.65 18.92 -11.25
CA ARG A 378 -1.47 19.23 -12.08
C ARG A 378 -0.96 20.64 -11.82
N THR A 379 -1.84 21.65 -11.86
CA THR A 379 -1.46 23.05 -11.60
C THR A 379 -0.83 23.24 -10.22
N ARG A 380 -1.38 22.60 -9.19
CA ARG A 380 -0.83 22.66 -7.82
C ARG A 380 0.53 22.01 -7.70
N VAL A 381 0.71 20.84 -8.33
CA VAL A 381 2.00 20.13 -8.35
C VAL A 381 3.04 20.92 -9.11
N GLN A 382 2.69 21.51 -10.28
CA GLN A 382 3.60 22.37 -11.05
C GLN A 382 4.08 23.57 -10.24
N ALA A 383 3.15 24.28 -9.59
CA ALA A 383 3.52 25.43 -8.73
C ALA A 383 4.43 25.03 -7.57
N PHE A 384 4.23 23.85 -7.00
CA PHE A 384 5.10 23.31 -5.95
C PHE A 384 6.50 22.98 -6.48
N VAL A 385 6.61 22.32 -7.63
CA VAL A 385 7.88 22.02 -8.29
C VAL A 385 8.66 23.31 -8.58
N GLU A 386 8.01 24.33 -9.14
CA GLU A 386 8.61 25.65 -9.39
C GLU A 386 9.09 26.32 -8.10
N SER A 387 8.33 26.22 -7.01
CA SER A 387 8.72 26.74 -5.69
C SER A 387 9.98 26.08 -5.15
N LEU A 388 10.08 24.73 -5.27
CA LEU A 388 11.26 24.00 -4.85
C LEU A 388 12.50 24.34 -5.69
N GLU A 389 12.34 24.42 -7.02
CA GLU A 389 13.41 24.82 -7.95
C GLU A 389 13.95 26.22 -7.63
N MET A 390 13.07 27.19 -7.38
CA MET A 390 13.47 28.54 -6.96
C MET A 390 14.22 28.54 -5.63
N LYS A 391 13.88 27.65 -4.70
CA LYS A 391 14.63 27.51 -3.45
C LYS A 391 16.03 26.97 -3.68
N GLN A 392 16.20 25.95 -4.54
CA GLN A 392 17.52 25.41 -4.92
C GLN A 392 18.41 26.49 -5.54
N LEU A 393 17.87 27.27 -6.50
CA LEU A 393 18.60 28.37 -7.15
C LEU A 393 19.07 29.45 -6.15
N ARG A 394 18.22 29.81 -5.18
CA ARG A 394 18.60 30.76 -4.12
C ARG A 394 19.65 30.22 -3.16
N ALA A 395 19.64 28.92 -2.89
CA ALA A 395 20.67 28.28 -2.05
C ALA A 395 22.02 28.31 -2.76
N ALA A 396 22.06 27.90 -4.03
CA ALA A 396 23.30 27.93 -4.82
C ALA A 396 23.91 29.34 -4.93
N GLN A 397 23.09 30.37 -5.14
CA GLN A 397 23.56 31.77 -5.19
C GLN A 397 24.15 32.28 -3.86
N LYS A 398 23.76 31.69 -2.72
CA LYS A 398 24.32 32.07 -1.41
C LYS A 398 25.65 31.38 -1.10
N GLU A 399 25.90 30.22 -1.71
CA GLU A 399 27.18 29.50 -1.57
C GLU A 399 28.28 30.11 -2.45
N ASP A 400 27.90 30.76 -3.56
CA ASP A 400 28.82 31.43 -4.48
C ASP A 400 29.21 32.87 -4.04
N ASN A 401 28.58 33.43 -3.00
CA ASN A 401 28.86 34.75 -2.41
C ASN A 401 29.45 34.64 -1.01
#